data_c92afa633566170105511985e605b21e
#
_entry.id   c92afa633566170105511985e605b21e
#
_cell.length_a   1.000
_cell.length_b   1.000
_cell.length_c   1.000
_cell.angle_alpha   90.00
_cell.angle_beta   90.00
_cell.angle_gamma   90.00
#
_symmetry.space_group_name_H-M   'P 1'
#
loop_
_entity.id
_entity.type
_entity.pdbx_description
1 polymer ?
#
loop_
_entity_poly.entity_id
_entity_poly.type
_entity_poly.pdbx_seq_one_letter_code
_entity_poly.pdbx_strand_id
1 'polypeptide(L)'
;SSEFKRSANKGRGDGGKPAELNKYLGLREGDLKRLRGDSLIYKNGHCYVIVDKGKGGKYQEQRVCDKDIAEVEKFFDGSHRKLFIAGDFGRNFDYHGQRREYAMNICAYYTEQAKDPKFRKELYKEIATQWHQLNKKHRGHLEPLSFFDQPYVLRGKNKDLAIKQGRPWILDRLALRATSVLHLAHWRDNVTVQSYLARR
;
A
#
# COMPACT_ATOMS: atom_id res chain seq x y z
N SER A 1 -1.47 13.67 17.28
CA SER A 1 -1.31 12.35 16.63
C SER A 1 -2.42 11.42 17.11
N SER A 2 -3.52 11.41 16.39
CA SER A 2 -4.56 10.41 16.63
C SER A 2 -4.08 9.08 16.03
N GLU A 3 -3.46 8.26 16.85
CA GLU A 3 -3.31 6.86 16.54
C GLU A 3 -4.68 6.30 16.19
N PHE A 4 -4.78 5.71 15.02
CA PHE A 4 -5.96 4.96 14.58
C PHE A 4 -6.11 3.72 15.45
N LYS A 5 -6.80 3.85 16.59
CA LYS A 5 -6.83 2.85 17.69
C LYS A 5 -7.81 1.70 17.50
N ARG A 6 -8.23 1.36 16.29
CA ARG A 6 -9.01 0.12 16.07
C ARG A 6 -8.33 -0.75 15.04
N SER A 7 -7.40 -1.59 15.50
CA SER A 7 -6.90 -2.68 14.68
C SER A 7 -8.07 -3.56 14.21
N ALA A 8 -8.15 -3.82 12.91
CA ALA A 8 -9.13 -4.71 12.31
C ALA A 8 -9.12 -6.13 12.92
N ASN A 9 -8.00 -6.49 13.54
CA ASN A 9 -7.76 -7.79 14.13
C ASN A 9 -7.83 -7.82 15.67
N LYS A 10 -8.32 -6.74 16.29
CA LYS A 10 -8.49 -6.73 17.74
C LYS A 10 -9.40 -7.87 18.18
N GLY A 11 -8.87 -8.80 18.96
CA GLY A 11 -9.58 -9.97 19.46
C GLY A 11 -9.67 -11.15 18.49
N ARG A 12 -9.02 -11.12 17.32
CA ARG A 12 -9.06 -12.20 16.31
C ARG A 12 -7.89 -13.19 16.37
N GLY A 13 -7.02 -13.07 17.35
CA GLY A 13 -5.85 -13.95 17.47
C GLY A 13 -4.68 -13.55 16.57
N ASP A 14 -3.65 -14.38 16.58
CA ASP A 14 -2.41 -14.17 15.86
C ASP A 14 -2.56 -14.57 14.38
N GLY A 15 -2.18 -13.67 13.50
CA GLY A 15 -2.11 -13.93 12.05
C GLY A 15 -0.84 -14.67 11.61
N GLY A 16 0.03 -15.03 12.55
CA GLY A 16 1.30 -15.70 12.29
C GLY A 16 2.33 -14.84 11.56
N LYS A 17 3.41 -15.48 11.13
CA LYS A 17 4.51 -14.81 10.39
C LYS A 17 4.04 -14.01 9.16
N PRO A 18 3.06 -14.48 8.34
CA PRO A 18 2.55 -13.68 7.24
C PRO A 18 1.96 -12.35 7.69
N ALA A 19 1.23 -12.30 8.79
CA ALA A 19 0.67 -11.07 9.32
C ALA A 19 1.76 -10.14 9.89
N GLU A 20 2.83 -10.68 10.45
CA GLU A 20 3.98 -9.89 10.92
C GLU A 20 4.66 -9.15 9.76
N LEU A 21 4.96 -9.84 8.65
CA LEU A 21 5.49 -9.19 7.45
C LEU A 21 4.48 -8.21 6.87
N ASN A 22 3.21 -8.58 6.84
CA ASN A 22 2.18 -7.80 6.16
C ASN A 22 1.84 -6.46 6.81
N LYS A 23 2.27 -6.22 8.05
CA LYS A 23 2.24 -4.89 8.68
C LYS A 23 3.00 -3.85 7.85
N TYR A 24 4.05 -4.29 7.15
CA TYR A 24 4.95 -3.46 6.36
C TYR A 24 4.62 -3.43 4.86
N LEU A 25 3.74 -4.31 4.39
CA LEU A 25 3.47 -4.47 2.97
C LEU A 25 2.00 -4.28 2.58
N GLY A 26 1.07 -4.61 3.46
CA GLY A 26 -0.36 -4.50 3.19
C GLY A 26 -0.81 -5.32 1.97
N LEU A 27 -0.19 -6.46 1.70
CA LEU A 27 -0.56 -7.34 0.60
C LEU A 27 -1.89 -8.06 0.87
N ARG A 28 -2.52 -8.58 -0.18
CA ARG A 28 -3.65 -9.49 -0.02
C ARG A 28 -3.16 -10.86 0.45
N GLU A 29 -3.99 -11.59 1.18
CA GLU A 29 -3.65 -12.95 1.63
C GLU A 29 -3.16 -13.85 0.48
N GLY A 30 -3.85 -13.81 -0.67
CA GLY A 30 -3.44 -14.57 -1.84
C GLY A 30 -2.09 -14.16 -2.42
N ASP A 31 -1.68 -12.90 -2.25
CA ASP A 31 -0.38 -12.41 -2.68
C ASP A 31 0.73 -12.88 -1.71
N LEU A 32 0.47 -12.83 -0.39
CA LEU A 32 1.37 -13.39 0.63
C LEU A 32 1.66 -14.87 0.42
N LYS A 33 0.65 -15.66 0.04
CA LYS A 33 0.80 -17.09 -0.29
C LYS A 33 1.69 -17.38 -1.50
N ARG A 34 1.99 -16.38 -2.31
CA ARG A 34 2.84 -16.50 -3.51
C ARG A 34 4.25 -16.02 -3.31
N LEU A 35 4.54 -15.32 -2.23
CA LEU A 35 5.88 -14.82 -1.97
C LEU A 35 6.90 -15.95 -1.83
N ARG A 36 8.08 -15.68 -2.34
CA ARG A 36 9.26 -16.54 -2.23
C ARG A 36 10.39 -15.78 -1.55
N GLY A 37 11.39 -16.49 -1.07
CA GLY A 37 12.56 -15.88 -0.46
C GLY A 37 13.29 -14.89 -1.35
N ASP A 38 13.22 -15.04 -2.69
CA ASP A 38 13.80 -14.17 -3.71
C ASP A 38 12.85 -13.06 -4.22
N SER A 39 11.68 -12.88 -3.60
CA SER A 39 10.72 -11.86 -4.04
C SER A 39 11.11 -10.42 -3.68
N LEU A 40 12.13 -10.20 -2.87
CA LEU A 40 12.63 -8.87 -2.52
C LEU A 40 13.66 -8.41 -3.53
N ILE A 41 13.48 -7.24 -4.12
CA ILE A 41 14.40 -6.66 -5.10
C ILE A 41 14.68 -5.19 -4.82
N TYR A 42 15.83 -4.72 -5.32
CA TYR A 42 16.21 -3.32 -5.31
C TYR A 42 16.34 -2.83 -6.75
N LYS A 43 15.70 -1.72 -7.05
CA LYS A 43 15.81 -1.04 -8.34
C LYS A 43 15.56 0.45 -8.21
N ASN A 44 16.24 1.26 -9.03
CA ASN A 44 16.06 2.72 -9.05
C ASN A 44 16.19 3.39 -7.66
N GLY A 45 17.06 2.83 -6.79
CA GLY A 45 17.26 3.35 -5.42
C GLY A 45 16.14 2.99 -4.43
N HIS A 46 15.21 2.12 -4.79
CA HIS A 46 14.07 1.72 -3.95
C HIS A 46 13.98 0.20 -3.79
N CYS A 47 13.34 -0.21 -2.70
CA CYS A 47 13.08 -1.61 -2.37
C CYS A 47 11.65 -2.00 -2.76
N TYR A 48 11.49 -3.15 -3.39
CA TYR A 48 10.21 -3.70 -3.82
C TYR A 48 10.07 -5.17 -3.47
N VAL A 49 8.86 -5.59 -3.17
CA VAL A 49 8.47 -6.99 -3.11
C VAL A 49 7.70 -7.34 -4.38
N ILE A 50 8.15 -8.38 -5.08
CA ILE A 50 7.53 -8.83 -6.33
C ILE A 50 6.43 -9.84 -6.04
N VAL A 51 5.26 -9.61 -6.63
CA VAL A 51 4.16 -10.57 -6.69
C VAL A 51 3.95 -10.95 -8.15
N ASP A 52 4.44 -12.12 -8.52
CA ASP A 52 4.48 -12.58 -9.93
C ASP A 52 3.11 -12.74 -10.55
N LYS A 53 2.16 -13.33 -9.80
CA LYS A 53 0.81 -13.63 -10.25
C LYS A 53 -0.23 -13.14 -9.23
N GLY A 54 -0.30 -11.83 -9.06
CA GLY A 54 -1.28 -11.21 -8.18
C GLY A 54 -2.72 -11.42 -8.64
N LYS A 55 -3.67 -10.72 -8.04
CA LYS A 55 -5.10 -10.82 -8.38
C LYS A 55 -5.32 -10.63 -9.90
N GLY A 56 -5.91 -11.63 -10.54
CA GLY A 56 -6.13 -11.64 -11.99
C GLY A 56 -4.87 -11.96 -12.80
N GLY A 57 -3.89 -12.67 -12.23
CA GLY A 57 -2.64 -13.07 -12.89
C GLY A 57 -1.68 -11.92 -13.19
N LYS A 58 -1.84 -10.77 -12.53
CA LYS A 58 -1.04 -9.57 -12.81
C LYS A 58 0.28 -9.59 -12.05
N TYR A 59 1.33 -9.18 -12.72
CA TYR A 59 2.60 -8.82 -12.09
C TYR A 59 2.43 -7.53 -11.28
N GLN A 60 2.94 -7.52 -10.06
CA GLN A 60 2.91 -6.38 -9.16
C GLN A 60 4.28 -6.17 -8.52
N GLU A 61 4.69 -4.92 -8.42
CA GLU A 61 5.82 -4.49 -7.62
C GLU A 61 5.28 -3.68 -6.44
N GLN A 62 5.42 -4.23 -5.25
CA GLN A 62 5.00 -3.59 -4.01
C GLN A 62 6.17 -2.80 -3.43
N ARG A 63 6.04 -1.49 -3.37
CA ARG A 63 7.04 -0.62 -2.74
C ARG A 63 7.16 -0.93 -1.24
N VAL A 64 8.36 -1.09 -0.76
CA VAL A 64 8.65 -1.13 0.68
C VAL A 64 8.98 0.28 1.15
N CYS A 65 8.32 0.75 2.20
CA CYS A 65 8.62 2.06 2.79
C CYS A 65 10.07 2.06 3.32
N ASP A 66 10.84 3.12 3.05
CA ASP A 66 12.27 3.16 3.37
C ASP A 66 12.56 2.88 4.86
N LYS A 67 11.71 3.39 5.74
CA LYS A 67 11.83 3.16 7.19
C LYS A 67 11.61 1.71 7.61
N ASP A 68 11.00 0.88 6.78
CA ASP A 68 10.59 -0.49 7.10
C ASP A 68 11.50 -1.53 6.41
N ILE A 69 12.44 -1.12 5.55
CA ILE A 69 13.28 -2.03 4.75
C ILE A 69 14.00 -3.03 5.64
N ALA A 70 14.65 -2.59 6.72
CA ALA A 70 15.41 -3.46 7.60
C ALA A 70 14.55 -4.56 8.26
N GLU A 71 13.30 -4.26 8.58
CA GLU A 71 12.37 -5.24 9.14
C GLU A 71 11.87 -6.22 8.08
N VAL A 72 11.61 -5.73 6.87
CA VAL A 72 11.14 -6.56 5.76
C VAL A 72 12.24 -7.53 5.29
N GLU A 73 13.49 -7.07 5.18
CA GLU A 73 14.63 -7.90 4.77
C GLU A 73 14.79 -9.17 5.59
N LYS A 74 14.46 -9.13 6.89
CA LYS A 74 14.58 -10.29 7.79
C LYS A 74 13.76 -11.51 7.36
N PHE A 75 12.73 -11.31 6.54
CA PHE A 75 11.86 -12.37 6.07
C PHE A 75 12.36 -13.05 4.78
N PHE A 76 13.25 -12.42 4.03
CA PHE A 76 13.66 -12.87 2.70
C PHE A 76 15.07 -13.42 2.71
N ASP A 77 15.22 -14.68 2.30
CA ASP A 77 16.50 -15.42 2.32
C ASP A 77 17.13 -15.59 0.92
N GLY A 78 16.52 -14.99 -0.10
CA GLY A 78 16.98 -15.09 -1.49
C GLY A 78 16.69 -16.44 -2.17
N SER A 79 16.01 -17.36 -1.51
CA SER A 79 15.70 -18.68 -2.06
C SER A 79 14.46 -18.65 -2.99
N HIS A 80 14.37 -19.62 -3.90
CA HIS A 80 13.18 -19.82 -4.73
C HIS A 80 12.01 -20.51 -4.00
N ARG A 81 12.19 -20.84 -2.73
CA ARG A 81 11.16 -21.49 -1.91
C ARG A 81 10.08 -20.49 -1.51
N LYS A 82 8.85 -20.99 -1.34
CA LYS A 82 7.78 -20.18 -0.77
C LYS A 82 8.17 -19.66 0.61
N LEU A 83 7.88 -18.39 0.83
CA LEU A 83 8.17 -17.72 2.10
C LEU A 83 7.32 -18.26 3.25
N PHE A 84 6.07 -18.63 2.93
CA PHE A 84 5.08 -19.13 3.88
C PHE A 84 4.40 -20.38 3.34
N ILE A 85 4.09 -21.31 4.24
CA ILE A 85 3.24 -22.48 3.99
C ILE A 85 1.82 -22.23 4.53
N ALA A 86 0.88 -23.07 4.16
CA ALA A 86 -0.54 -22.89 4.55
C ALA A 86 -0.74 -22.82 6.07
N GLY A 87 0.03 -23.58 6.84
CA GLY A 87 -0.03 -23.62 8.30
C GLY A 87 0.44 -22.34 9.01
N ASP A 88 1.17 -21.47 8.29
CA ASP A 88 1.66 -20.20 8.85
C ASP A 88 0.56 -19.13 8.96
N PHE A 89 -0.56 -19.32 8.25
CA PHE A 89 -1.64 -18.34 8.18
C PHE A 89 -2.66 -18.53 9.31
N GLY A 90 -2.98 -17.44 10.00
CA GLY A 90 -4.04 -17.44 11.03
C GLY A 90 -5.44 -17.63 10.42
N ARG A 91 -6.20 -18.65 10.89
CA ARG A 91 -7.51 -19.02 10.32
C ARG A 91 -8.55 -17.89 10.32
N ASN A 92 -8.57 -17.08 11.38
CA ASN A 92 -9.58 -16.03 11.57
C ASN A 92 -8.99 -14.62 11.41
N PHE A 93 -7.77 -14.50 10.90
CA PHE A 93 -7.12 -13.22 10.75
C PHE A 93 -7.66 -12.47 9.53
N ASP A 94 -8.00 -11.18 9.71
CA ASP A 94 -8.51 -10.32 8.63
C ASP A 94 -7.35 -9.62 7.91
N TYR A 95 -6.72 -10.32 6.97
CA TYR A 95 -5.66 -9.75 6.12
C TYR A 95 -6.17 -8.57 5.27
N HIS A 96 -7.45 -8.57 4.91
CA HIS A 96 -8.03 -7.45 4.17
C HIS A 96 -8.17 -6.20 5.06
N GLY A 97 -8.56 -6.39 6.31
CA GLY A 97 -8.57 -5.32 7.32
C GLY A 97 -7.17 -4.78 7.58
N GLN A 98 -6.17 -5.66 7.71
CA GLN A 98 -4.78 -5.25 7.86
C GLN A 98 -4.29 -4.43 6.65
N ARG A 99 -4.68 -4.82 5.43
CA ARG A 99 -4.37 -4.05 4.22
C ARG A 99 -5.03 -2.65 4.24
N ARG A 100 -6.25 -2.52 4.77
CA ARG A 100 -6.90 -1.20 4.94
C ARG A 100 -6.13 -0.33 5.93
N GLU A 101 -5.74 -0.87 7.07
CA GLU A 101 -4.93 -0.16 8.06
C GLU A 101 -3.60 0.30 7.46
N TYR A 102 -2.92 -0.60 6.75
CA TYR A 102 -1.69 -0.27 6.03
C TYR A 102 -1.90 0.88 5.04
N ALA A 103 -2.95 0.83 4.21
CA ALA A 103 -3.23 1.87 3.23
C ALA A 103 -3.46 3.24 3.88
N MET A 104 -4.19 3.29 5.00
CA MET A 104 -4.39 4.52 5.75
C MET A 104 -3.08 5.07 6.33
N ASN A 105 -2.25 4.21 6.90
CA ASN A 105 -0.96 4.59 7.47
C ASN A 105 0.03 5.09 6.42
N ILE A 106 0.11 4.44 5.26
CA ILE A 106 0.96 4.86 4.14
C ILE A 106 0.48 6.19 3.54
N CYS A 107 -0.82 6.37 3.38
CA CYS A 107 -1.37 7.63 2.89
C CYS A 107 -1.05 8.79 3.85
N ALA A 108 -1.20 8.56 5.14
CA ALA A 108 -0.84 9.55 6.17
C ALA A 108 0.68 9.86 6.18
N TYR A 109 1.51 8.83 6.04
CA TYR A 109 2.96 8.99 5.95
C TYR A 109 3.35 9.87 4.75
N TYR A 110 2.85 9.55 3.55
CA TYR A 110 3.14 10.37 2.37
C TYR A 110 2.56 11.78 2.46
N THR A 111 1.41 11.94 3.08
CA THR A 111 0.81 13.27 3.31
C THR A 111 1.74 14.15 4.14
N GLU A 112 2.35 13.59 5.17
CA GLU A 112 3.29 14.33 6.02
C GLU A 112 4.62 14.61 5.29
N GLN A 113 5.21 13.59 4.65
CA GLN A 113 6.48 13.73 3.93
C GLN A 113 6.38 14.68 2.73
N ALA A 114 5.25 14.65 2.01
CA ALA A 114 5.03 15.48 0.83
C ALA A 114 4.80 16.97 1.13
N LYS A 115 4.80 17.38 2.40
CA LYS A 115 4.90 18.81 2.80
C LYS A 115 6.26 19.40 2.45
N ASP A 116 7.31 18.57 2.41
CA ASP A 116 8.62 18.96 1.88
C ASP A 116 8.56 18.98 0.33
N PRO A 117 8.79 20.15 -0.30
CA PRO A 117 8.75 20.27 -1.76
C PRO A 117 9.74 19.37 -2.50
N LYS A 118 10.91 19.11 -1.92
CA LYS A 118 11.92 18.22 -2.49
C LYS A 118 11.43 16.78 -2.49
N PHE A 119 10.94 16.31 -1.36
CA PHE A 119 10.34 14.98 -1.24
C PHE A 119 9.15 14.80 -2.20
N ARG A 120 8.29 15.82 -2.30
CA ARG A 120 7.13 15.82 -3.20
C ARG A 120 7.54 15.62 -4.66
N LYS A 121 8.58 16.29 -5.13
CA LYS A 121 9.12 16.13 -6.49
C LYS A 121 9.68 14.73 -6.73
N GLU A 122 10.46 14.20 -5.78
CA GLU A 122 11.03 12.85 -5.88
C GLU A 122 9.94 11.78 -5.87
N LEU A 123 8.93 11.92 -5.02
CA LEU A 123 7.78 11.01 -4.97
C LEU A 123 7.02 11.01 -6.29
N TYR A 124 6.81 12.18 -6.90
CA TYR A 124 6.18 12.27 -8.23
C TYR A 124 7.00 11.54 -9.30
N LYS A 125 8.31 11.69 -9.31
CA LYS A 125 9.19 10.98 -10.25
C LYS A 125 9.11 9.46 -10.08
N GLU A 126 9.08 9.00 -8.84
CA GLU A 126 8.91 7.56 -8.54
C GLU A 126 7.57 7.04 -9.07
N ILE A 127 6.48 7.76 -8.80
CA ILE A 127 5.15 7.42 -9.34
C ILE A 127 5.19 7.38 -10.87
N ALA A 128 5.80 8.36 -11.52
CA ALA A 128 5.89 8.44 -12.98
C ALA A 128 6.65 7.25 -13.57
N THR A 129 7.77 6.87 -12.96
CA THR A 129 8.55 5.70 -13.37
C THR A 129 7.73 4.42 -13.29
N GLN A 130 7.05 4.16 -12.18
CA GLN A 130 6.18 3.00 -12.01
C GLN A 130 4.96 3.05 -12.94
N TRP A 131 4.38 4.21 -13.14
CA TRP A 131 3.27 4.41 -14.06
C TRP A 131 3.63 3.97 -15.48
N HIS A 132 4.76 4.42 -15.98
CA HIS A 132 5.22 4.06 -17.34
C HIS A 132 5.63 2.60 -17.45
N GLN A 133 6.23 2.01 -16.41
CA GLN A 133 6.70 0.63 -16.45
C GLN A 133 5.57 -0.39 -16.31
N LEU A 134 4.60 -0.14 -15.43
CA LEU A 134 3.58 -1.12 -15.06
C LEU A 134 2.22 -0.87 -15.71
N ASN A 135 1.95 0.34 -16.18
CA ASN A 135 0.67 0.72 -16.78
C ASN A 135 0.56 0.39 -18.27
N LYS A 136 1.12 -0.73 -18.72
CA LYS A 136 1.12 -1.10 -20.15
C LYS A 136 -0.26 -1.29 -20.78
N LYS A 137 -1.27 -1.61 -19.96
CA LYS A 137 -2.66 -1.86 -20.40
C LYS A 137 -3.58 -0.65 -20.24
N HIS A 138 -3.20 0.33 -19.46
CA HIS A 138 -3.97 1.54 -19.23
C HIS A 138 -3.32 2.68 -20.01
N ARG A 139 -3.93 3.10 -21.10
CA ARG A 139 -3.42 4.16 -21.96
C ARG A 139 -3.56 5.57 -21.38
N GLY A 140 -3.75 5.69 -20.09
CA GLY A 140 -3.81 6.98 -19.41
C GLY A 140 -2.42 7.58 -19.22
N HIS A 141 -2.28 8.87 -19.48
CA HIS A 141 -1.11 9.63 -19.11
C HIS A 141 -1.16 9.97 -17.63
N LEU A 142 0.01 9.98 -16.97
CA LEU A 142 0.11 10.56 -15.64
C LEU A 142 -0.07 12.08 -15.77
N GLU A 143 -0.92 12.64 -14.93
CA GLU A 143 -1.14 14.08 -14.86
C GLU A 143 0.14 14.80 -14.42
N PRO A 144 0.35 16.07 -14.82
CA PRO A 144 1.53 16.85 -14.40
C PRO A 144 1.52 17.08 -12.88
N LEU A 145 2.69 17.35 -12.31
CA LEU A 145 2.83 17.55 -10.86
C LEU A 145 1.86 18.60 -10.29
N SER A 146 1.59 19.67 -11.06
CA SER A 146 0.66 20.72 -10.65
C SER A 146 -0.79 20.25 -10.45
N PHE A 147 -1.21 19.17 -11.09
CA PHE A 147 -2.51 18.56 -10.85
C PHE A 147 -2.65 18.06 -9.42
N PHE A 148 -1.57 17.59 -8.83
CA PHE A 148 -1.53 17.03 -7.48
C PHE A 148 -1.50 18.09 -6.38
N ASP A 149 -1.38 19.37 -6.73
CA ASP A 149 -1.51 20.48 -5.77
C ASP A 149 -2.97 20.69 -5.35
N GLN A 150 -3.93 20.20 -6.14
CA GLN A 150 -5.34 20.18 -5.78
C GLN A 150 -5.66 18.98 -4.91
N PRO A 151 -6.29 19.18 -3.74
CA PRO A 151 -6.64 18.08 -2.86
C PRO A 151 -7.71 17.16 -3.45
N TYR A 152 -7.73 15.92 -3.00
CA TYR A 152 -8.84 15.00 -3.22
C TYR A 152 -9.86 15.16 -2.09
N VAL A 153 -11.08 15.58 -2.43
CA VAL A 153 -12.14 15.83 -1.43
C VAL A 153 -13.14 14.67 -1.42
N LEU A 154 -13.26 14.00 -0.26
CA LEU A 154 -14.31 13.00 -0.05
C LEU A 154 -15.69 13.68 -0.09
N ARG A 155 -16.69 13.00 -0.65
CA ARG A 155 -18.06 13.51 -0.80
C ARG A 155 -19.07 12.50 -0.26
N GLY A 156 -20.29 12.98 0.04
CA GLY A 156 -21.41 12.16 0.47
C GLY A 156 -21.06 11.25 1.65
N LYS A 157 -21.55 10.03 1.62
CA LYS A 157 -21.38 9.05 2.71
C LYS A 157 -19.92 8.80 3.12
N ASN A 158 -18.96 8.92 2.18
CA ASN A 158 -17.53 8.74 2.48
C ASN A 158 -17.00 9.89 3.34
N LYS A 159 -17.44 11.13 3.06
CA LYS A 159 -17.11 12.31 3.87
C LYS A 159 -17.70 12.17 5.27
N ASP A 160 -19.00 11.85 5.35
CA ASP A 160 -19.71 11.73 6.62
C ASP A 160 -19.07 10.65 7.51
N LEU A 161 -18.70 9.52 6.92
CA LEU A 161 -18.00 8.45 7.62
C LEU A 161 -16.61 8.87 8.10
N ALA A 162 -15.86 9.58 7.28
CA ALA A 162 -14.54 10.10 7.66
C ALA A 162 -14.65 11.06 8.85
N ILE A 163 -15.59 12.00 8.81
CA ILE A 163 -15.88 12.93 9.93
C ILE A 163 -16.25 12.16 11.20
N LYS A 164 -17.20 11.21 11.10
CA LYS A 164 -17.63 10.37 12.22
C LYS A 164 -16.48 9.58 12.86
N GLN A 165 -15.50 9.20 12.07
CA GLN A 165 -14.33 8.43 12.51
C GLN A 165 -13.12 9.32 12.89
N GLY A 166 -13.27 10.64 12.87
CA GLY A 166 -12.18 11.58 13.15
C GLY A 166 -11.02 11.49 12.13
N ARG A 167 -11.32 11.06 10.89
CA ARG A 167 -10.33 10.94 9.81
C ARG A 167 -10.40 12.14 8.87
N PRO A 168 -9.28 12.46 8.19
CA PRO A 168 -9.29 13.48 7.16
C PRO A 168 -10.28 13.13 6.04
N TRP A 169 -11.04 14.11 5.59
CA TRP A 169 -11.92 14.02 4.43
C TRP A 169 -11.42 14.87 3.25
N ILE A 170 -10.36 15.63 3.48
CA ILE A 170 -9.55 16.30 2.45
C ILE A 170 -8.20 15.58 2.44
N LEU A 171 -7.85 14.96 1.32
CA LEU A 171 -6.65 14.13 1.18
C LEU A 171 -5.65 14.82 0.26
N ASP A 172 -4.36 14.70 0.58
CA ASP A 172 -3.30 15.05 -0.35
C ASP A 172 -3.37 14.12 -1.57
N ARG A 173 -3.54 14.68 -2.75
CA ARG A 173 -3.76 13.91 -3.98
C ARG A 173 -2.51 13.13 -4.40
N LEU A 174 -1.32 13.67 -4.18
CA LEU A 174 -0.08 12.97 -4.50
C LEU A 174 0.14 11.79 -3.54
N ALA A 175 -0.07 12.00 -2.24
CA ALA A 175 -0.02 10.93 -1.24
C ALA A 175 -1.01 9.81 -1.55
N LEU A 176 -2.23 10.15 -1.95
CA LEU A 176 -3.24 9.20 -2.39
C LEU A 176 -2.79 8.40 -3.62
N ARG A 177 -2.24 9.07 -4.64
CA ARG A 177 -1.72 8.42 -5.85
C ARG A 177 -0.52 7.52 -5.53
N ALA A 178 0.41 7.95 -4.69
CA ALA A 178 1.52 7.15 -4.24
C ALA A 178 1.05 5.88 -3.53
N THR A 179 0.11 6.01 -2.60
CA THR A 179 -0.52 4.87 -1.92
C THR A 179 -1.15 3.89 -2.91
N SER A 180 -1.90 4.40 -3.86
CA SER A 180 -2.60 3.59 -4.87
C SER A 180 -1.63 2.82 -5.76
N VAL A 181 -0.68 3.53 -6.37
CA VAL A 181 0.21 2.98 -7.41
C VAL A 181 1.35 2.18 -6.81
N LEU A 182 2.03 2.71 -5.80
CA LEU A 182 3.25 2.11 -5.26
C LEU A 182 2.96 0.98 -4.26
N HIS A 183 1.83 1.05 -3.53
CA HIS A 183 1.56 0.14 -2.41
C HIS A 183 0.33 -0.74 -2.56
N LEU A 184 -0.62 -0.39 -3.42
CA LEU A 184 -1.86 -1.16 -3.54
C LEU A 184 -2.10 -1.76 -4.93
N ALA A 185 -1.22 -1.49 -5.89
CA ALA A 185 -1.38 -1.90 -7.29
C ALA A 185 -2.72 -1.46 -7.90
N HIS A 186 -3.15 -0.25 -7.55
CA HIS A 186 -4.33 0.40 -8.13
C HIS A 186 -3.92 1.63 -8.94
N TRP A 187 -4.50 1.76 -10.13
CA TRP A 187 -4.22 2.86 -11.06
C TRP A 187 -5.26 3.98 -11.01
N ARG A 188 -6.30 3.81 -10.18
CA ARG A 188 -7.39 4.76 -10.01
C ARG A 188 -7.53 5.11 -8.53
N ASP A 189 -7.44 6.38 -8.21
CA ASP A 189 -7.53 6.88 -6.84
C ASP A 189 -8.86 6.55 -6.17
N ASN A 190 -9.97 6.62 -6.92
CA ASN A 190 -11.30 6.30 -6.41
C ASN A 190 -11.43 4.85 -5.91
N VAL A 191 -10.73 3.90 -6.53
CA VAL A 191 -10.74 2.49 -6.07
C VAL A 191 -10.06 2.40 -4.70
N THR A 192 -8.95 3.08 -4.51
CA THR A 192 -8.24 3.15 -3.23
C THR A 192 -9.11 3.80 -2.16
N VAL A 193 -9.72 4.93 -2.47
CA VAL A 193 -10.62 5.63 -1.55
C VAL A 193 -11.77 4.74 -1.12
N GLN A 194 -12.50 4.17 -2.08
CA GLN A 194 -13.69 3.35 -1.79
C GLN A 194 -13.37 2.05 -1.06
N SER A 195 -12.25 1.40 -1.41
CA SER A 195 -11.93 0.07 -0.88
C SER A 195 -11.16 0.11 0.43
N TYR A 196 -10.36 1.15 0.66
CA TYR A 196 -9.42 1.17 1.77
C TYR A 196 -9.51 2.39 2.67
N LEU A 197 -9.78 3.58 2.13
CA LEU A 197 -9.72 4.81 2.91
C LEU A 197 -11.09 5.30 3.41
N ALA A 198 -12.18 4.90 2.76
CA ALA A 198 -13.53 5.34 3.11
C ALA A 198 -14.37 4.29 3.86
N ARG A 199 -13.93 3.04 3.92
CA ARG A 199 -14.66 1.95 4.60
C ARG A 199 -14.08 1.63 5.97
N ARG A 200 -14.95 1.08 6.82
CA ARG A 200 -14.56 0.52 8.14
C ARG A 200 -13.58 -0.63 8.03
#